data_0b12af1d1a6c70469b34bd62535f0a5c
#
_entry.id   0b12af1d1a6c70469b34bd62535f0a5c
#
_cell.length_a   1.000
_cell.length_b   1.000
_cell.length_c   1.000
_cell.angle_alpha   90.00
_cell.angle_beta   90.00
_cell.angle_gamma   90.00
#
_symmetry.space_group_name_H-M   'P 1'
#
loop_
_entity.id
_entity.type
_entity.pdbx_description
1 polymer ?
#
loop_
_entity_poly.entity_id
_entity_poly.type
_entity_poly.pdbx_seq_one_letter_code
_entity_poly.pdbx_strand_id
1 'polypeptide(L)'
;MREATALVQSYPKVPVTVDCVIFGFEENKLKVLLIKSDLELFNGRLSLLGDIVQSNEELDDAAYRVLKERTGMNDVFLDQVRTFGSPKRHPGGRVITVAYCSLLNINHHELKILDNELHWHSVASLKEMAFDHKEIVDACYAWLQKRIQEHPLGFNLLPDKFSLRELQNLYEAILGISLDRRNFRKKFASMDLLIDIDEMEQDVPHRPGKLYKFNFEKYEKNKRKWVGIDF
;
A
#
# COMPACT_ATOMS: atom_id res chain seq x y z
N MET A 1 12.87 -13.65 37.25
CA MET A 1 12.56 -12.30 36.75
C MET A 1 13.77 -11.34 36.83
N ARG A 2 14.46 -11.19 37.98
CA ARG A 2 15.61 -10.25 38.10
C ARG A 2 16.77 -10.56 37.14
N GLU A 3 17.12 -11.82 36.91
CA GLU A 3 18.18 -12.23 35.97
C GLU A 3 17.85 -11.92 34.51
N ALA A 4 16.60 -12.15 34.07
CA ALA A 4 16.17 -11.84 32.71
C ALA A 4 16.19 -10.32 32.45
N THR A 5 15.78 -9.51 33.43
CA THR A 5 15.83 -8.03 33.32
C THR A 5 17.27 -7.53 33.23
N ALA A 6 18.20 -8.09 34.03
CA ALA A 6 19.61 -7.72 34.00
C ALA A 6 20.26 -8.11 32.66
N LEU A 7 19.90 -9.25 32.09
CA LEU A 7 20.38 -9.74 30.79
C LEU A 7 19.98 -8.75 29.67
N VAL A 8 18.69 -8.39 29.60
CA VAL A 8 18.18 -7.45 28.58
C VAL A 8 18.84 -6.07 28.68
N GLN A 9 19.14 -5.60 29.89
CA GLN A 9 19.82 -4.32 30.10
C GLN A 9 21.28 -4.31 29.65
N SER A 10 21.93 -5.49 29.53
CA SER A 10 23.33 -5.61 29.10
C SER A 10 23.53 -5.53 27.58
N TYR A 11 22.45 -5.68 26.78
CA TYR A 11 22.53 -5.59 25.33
C TYR A 11 22.41 -4.14 24.82
N PRO A 12 23.02 -3.82 23.66
CA PRO A 12 22.83 -2.53 23.02
C PRO A 12 21.38 -2.29 22.68
N LYS A 13 20.86 -1.12 23.06
CA LYS A 13 19.51 -0.71 22.64
C LYS A 13 19.54 -0.33 21.16
N VAL A 14 18.73 -0.97 20.36
CA VAL A 14 18.56 -0.68 18.94
C VAL A 14 17.18 -0.05 18.72
N PRO A 15 17.11 1.19 18.26
CA PRO A 15 15.83 1.81 17.90
C PRO A 15 15.11 0.96 16.85
N VAL A 16 13.79 0.83 17.04
CA VAL A 16 12.88 0.23 16.06
C VAL A 16 11.99 1.34 15.53
N THR A 17 11.81 1.37 14.22
CA THR A 17 10.89 2.29 13.52
C THR A 17 9.86 1.52 12.74
N VAL A 18 8.79 2.18 12.33
CA VAL A 18 7.86 1.70 11.31
C VAL A 18 7.93 2.65 10.11
N ASP A 19 7.82 2.10 8.91
CA ASP A 19 7.72 2.87 7.66
C ASP A 19 6.47 2.41 6.91
N CYS A 20 5.54 3.34 6.62
CA CYS A 20 4.26 3.08 5.98
C CYS A 20 4.34 3.40 4.48
N VAL A 21 4.12 2.40 3.64
CA VAL A 21 4.01 2.52 2.18
C VAL A 21 2.54 2.48 1.82
N ILE A 22 1.98 3.63 1.48
CA ILE A 22 0.57 3.77 1.13
C ILE A 22 0.44 3.89 -0.38
N PHE A 23 -0.08 2.85 -1.03
CA PHE A 23 -0.36 2.87 -2.45
C PHE A 23 -1.77 3.38 -2.73
N GLY A 24 -1.89 4.14 -3.81
CA GLY A 24 -3.15 4.61 -4.35
C GLY A 24 -3.20 4.44 -5.87
N PHE A 25 -4.38 4.52 -6.46
CA PHE A 25 -4.56 4.40 -7.90
C PHE A 25 -5.38 5.57 -8.43
N GLU A 26 -4.81 6.28 -9.39
CA GLU A 26 -5.45 7.42 -10.04
C GLU A 26 -4.87 7.63 -11.44
N GLU A 27 -5.68 8.07 -12.40
CA GLU A 27 -5.27 8.30 -13.79
C GLU A 27 -4.54 7.12 -14.44
N ASN A 28 -5.01 5.89 -14.15
CA ASN A 28 -4.39 4.63 -14.60
C ASN A 28 -2.92 4.44 -14.16
N LYS A 29 -2.51 5.08 -13.07
CA LYS A 29 -1.16 4.96 -12.50
C LYS A 29 -1.22 4.54 -11.05
N LEU A 30 -0.33 3.63 -10.68
CA LEU A 30 -0.07 3.33 -9.27
C LEU A 30 0.77 4.47 -8.70
N LYS A 31 0.28 5.05 -7.62
CA LYS A 31 0.92 6.15 -6.88
C LYS A 31 1.27 5.67 -5.46
N VAL A 32 2.21 6.34 -4.84
CA VAL A 32 2.58 6.15 -3.44
C VAL A 32 2.58 7.51 -2.74
N LEU A 33 2.10 7.53 -1.50
CA LEU A 33 2.05 8.73 -0.67
C LEU A 33 3.40 8.96 0.00
N LEU A 34 3.99 10.12 -0.23
CA LEU A 34 5.32 10.47 0.27
C LEU A 34 5.33 11.88 0.84
N ILE A 35 6.26 12.11 1.76
CA ILE A 35 6.56 13.42 2.35
C ILE A 35 7.95 13.87 1.91
N LYS A 36 8.20 15.16 1.89
CA LYS A 36 9.57 15.67 1.80
C LYS A 36 10.25 15.60 3.16
N SER A 37 11.46 15.09 3.19
CA SER A 37 12.27 15.04 4.41
C SER A 37 12.73 16.44 4.80
N ASP A 38 12.57 16.77 6.07
CA ASP A 38 13.08 17.98 6.72
C ASP A 38 14.45 17.77 7.38
N LEU A 39 14.94 16.51 7.41
CA LEU A 39 16.24 16.18 7.97
C LEU A 39 17.36 16.80 7.13
N GLU A 40 18.28 17.50 7.74
CA GLU A 40 19.39 18.24 7.10
C GLU A 40 20.10 17.42 6.01
N LEU A 41 20.45 16.15 6.31
CA LEU A 41 21.12 15.23 5.37
C LEU A 41 20.28 14.85 4.16
N PHE A 42 18.96 14.87 4.28
CA PHE A 42 17.98 14.44 3.25
C PHE A 42 17.00 15.54 2.88
N ASN A 43 17.32 16.79 3.22
CA ASN A 43 16.41 17.94 3.01
C ASN A 43 15.87 17.99 1.58
N GLY A 44 14.55 17.99 1.47
CA GLY A 44 13.83 18.03 0.19
C GLY A 44 13.77 16.69 -0.56
N ARG A 45 14.44 15.61 -0.11
CA ARG A 45 14.28 14.28 -0.69
C ARG A 45 12.93 13.68 -0.27
N LEU A 46 12.35 12.88 -1.15
CA LEU A 46 11.13 12.13 -0.84
C LEU A 46 11.41 11.05 0.22
N SER A 47 10.49 10.92 1.16
CA SER A 47 10.58 10.01 2.31
C SER A 47 9.24 9.29 2.51
N LEU A 48 9.28 8.11 3.11
CA LEU A 48 8.10 7.43 3.62
C LEU A 48 7.59 8.12 4.89
N LEU A 49 6.34 7.85 5.23
CA LEU A 49 5.76 8.18 6.53
C LEU A 49 6.26 7.15 7.52
N GLY A 50 7.10 7.56 8.44
CA GLY A 50 7.70 6.67 9.43
C GLY A 50 8.01 7.41 10.73
N ASP A 51 8.15 6.64 11.82
CA ASP A 51 8.57 7.14 13.12
C ASP A 51 9.10 6.01 14.01
N ILE A 52 9.69 6.38 15.13
CA ILE A 52 10.16 5.46 16.18
C ILE A 52 8.96 4.81 16.87
N VAL A 53 9.08 3.49 17.12
CA VAL A 53 8.14 2.74 17.97
C VAL A 53 8.39 3.14 19.43
N GLN A 54 7.32 3.59 20.10
CA GLN A 54 7.38 4.01 21.50
C GLN A 54 7.48 2.81 22.43
N SER A 55 7.97 3.02 23.65
CA SER A 55 8.22 1.92 24.60
C SER A 55 6.96 1.23 25.13
N ASN A 56 5.80 1.80 24.89
CA ASN A 56 4.49 1.36 25.42
C ASN A 56 3.47 1.05 24.31
N GLU A 57 3.91 0.87 23.06
CA GLU A 57 3.02 0.53 21.95
C GLU A 57 3.52 -0.71 21.19
N GLU A 58 2.60 -1.43 20.58
CA GLU A 58 2.90 -2.52 19.65
C GLU A 58 3.29 -1.95 18.26
N LEU A 59 3.90 -2.79 17.41
CA LEU A 59 4.33 -2.37 16.06
C LEU A 59 3.16 -1.88 15.21
N ASP A 60 2.04 -2.58 15.27
CA ASP A 60 0.83 -2.23 14.51
C ASP A 60 0.26 -0.90 15.01
N ASP A 61 0.21 -0.67 16.34
CA ASP A 61 -0.25 0.59 16.94
C ASP A 61 0.63 1.76 16.50
N ALA A 62 1.97 1.57 16.47
CA ALA A 62 2.91 2.56 15.97
C ALA A 62 2.63 2.93 14.51
N ALA A 63 2.38 1.94 13.63
CA ALA A 63 2.08 2.17 12.23
C ALA A 63 0.76 2.94 12.05
N TYR A 64 -0.29 2.58 12.78
CA TYR A 64 -1.58 3.31 12.79
C TYR A 64 -1.44 4.72 13.35
N ARG A 65 -0.66 4.92 14.42
CA ARG A 65 -0.38 6.24 14.99
C ARG A 65 0.30 7.13 13.96
N VAL A 66 1.38 6.66 13.33
CA VAL A 66 2.12 7.41 12.30
C VAL A 66 1.20 7.82 11.16
N LEU A 67 0.39 6.89 10.66
CA LEU A 67 -0.55 7.19 9.58
C LEU A 67 -1.56 8.26 10.01
N LYS A 68 -2.18 8.09 11.18
CA LYS A 68 -3.16 9.03 11.72
C LYS A 68 -2.58 10.43 11.93
N GLU A 69 -1.39 10.52 12.55
CA GLU A 69 -0.74 11.80 12.85
C GLU A 69 -0.34 12.54 11.56
N ARG A 70 0.12 11.82 10.53
CA ARG A 70 0.59 12.42 9.28
C ARG A 70 -0.52 12.72 8.27
N THR A 71 -1.59 11.93 8.25
CA THR A 71 -2.62 12.00 7.20
C THR A 71 -4.03 12.28 7.71
N GLY A 72 -4.26 12.12 9.02
CA GLY A 72 -5.59 12.17 9.63
C GLY A 72 -6.45 10.93 9.37
N MET A 73 -5.95 9.92 8.65
CA MET A 73 -6.68 8.69 8.34
C MET A 73 -6.74 7.74 9.55
N ASN A 74 -7.93 7.16 9.81
CA ASN A 74 -8.14 6.23 10.92
C ASN A 74 -8.56 4.82 10.46
N ASP A 75 -9.23 4.72 9.30
CA ASP A 75 -9.89 3.48 8.83
C ASP A 75 -9.13 2.89 7.64
N VAL A 76 -7.82 2.69 7.83
CA VAL A 76 -6.94 2.17 6.79
C VAL A 76 -6.35 0.85 7.26
N PHE A 77 -6.48 -0.19 6.46
CA PHE A 77 -5.87 -1.48 6.75
C PHE A 77 -4.38 -1.45 6.41
N LEU A 78 -3.54 -1.88 7.35
CA LEU A 78 -2.09 -1.98 7.19
C LEU A 78 -1.65 -3.45 7.31
N ASP A 79 -0.96 -3.96 6.28
CA ASP A 79 -0.30 -5.26 6.31
C ASP A 79 1.19 -5.09 6.61
N GLN A 80 1.73 -5.82 7.59
CA GLN A 80 3.17 -5.91 7.81
C GLN A 80 3.82 -6.69 6.66
N VAL A 81 4.80 -6.11 5.99
CA VAL A 81 5.42 -6.71 4.79
C VAL A 81 6.77 -7.31 5.11
N ARG A 82 7.72 -6.52 5.61
CA ARG A 82 9.09 -6.96 5.81
C ARG A 82 9.84 -6.06 6.80
N THR A 83 10.82 -6.65 7.48
CA THR A 83 11.77 -5.92 8.34
C THR A 83 13.06 -5.62 7.60
N PHE A 84 13.56 -4.39 7.73
CA PHE A 84 14.83 -3.91 7.18
C PHE A 84 15.79 -3.61 8.31
N GLY A 85 16.92 -4.30 8.30
CA GLY A 85 17.88 -4.25 9.41
C GLY A 85 19.34 -4.15 8.95
N SER A 86 19.63 -3.60 7.76
CA SER A 86 21.02 -3.35 7.34
C SER A 86 21.72 -2.44 8.34
N PRO A 87 22.97 -2.77 8.77
CA PRO A 87 23.70 -1.93 9.72
C PRO A 87 23.96 -0.50 9.26
N LYS A 88 23.94 -0.27 7.95
CA LYS A 88 24.26 1.02 7.33
C LYS A 88 23.02 1.75 6.77
N ARG A 89 21.78 1.24 7.05
CA ARG A 89 20.57 1.84 6.49
C ARG A 89 20.29 3.26 6.98
N HIS A 90 20.72 3.59 8.18
CA HIS A 90 20.48 4.89 8.80
C HIS A 90 21.82 5.57 9.17
N PRO A 91 22.04 6.85 8.79
CA PRO A 91 23.31 7.55 9.02
C PRO A 91 23.61 7.80 10.49
N GLY A 92 22.59 7.92 11.33
CA GLY A 92 22.71 8.13 12.78
C GLY A 92 23.04 6.86 13.59
N GLY A 93 23.22 5.70 12.94
CA GLY A 93 23.59 4.45 13.61
C GLY A 93 22.64 3.29 13.33
N ARG A 94 22.71 2.27 14.19
CA ARG A 94 21.90 1.05 14.04
C ARG A 94 20.42 1.32 14.29
N VAL A 95 19.59 1.16 13.27
CA VAL A 95 18.14 1.26 13.35
C VAL A 95 17.55 0.07 12.60
N ILE A 96 16.46 -0.50 13.10
CA ILE A 96 15.66 -1.54 12.43
C ILE A 96 14.30 -0.92 12.11
N THR A 97 13.82 -1.08 10.88
CA THR A 97 12.45 -0.67 10.55
C THR A 97 11.59 -1.84 10.11
N VAL A 98 10.30 -1.75 10.41
CA VAL A 98 9.26 -2.67 9.96
C VAL A 98 8.40 -1.92 8.94
N ALA A 99 8.38 -2.42 7.70
CA ALA A 99 7.59 -1.85 6.62
C ALA A 99 6.15 -2.36 6.67
N TYR A 100 5.22 -1.42 6.62
CA TYR A 100 3.78 -1.66 6.48
C TYR A 100 3.29 -1.18 5.14
N CYS A 101 2.34 -1.89 4.54
CA CYS A 101 1.76 -1.56 3.25
C CYS A 101 0.25 -1.38 3.37
N SER A 102 -0.29 -0.40 2.68
CA SER A 102 -1.72 -0.16 2.54
C SER A 102 -2.12 0.17 1.12
N LEU A 103 -3.39 -0.08 0.80
CA LEU A 103 -4.01 0.20 -0.49
C LEU A 103 -5.21 1.11 -0.27
N LEU A 104 -5.20 2.30 -0.87
CA LEU A 104 -6.26 3.30 -0.71
C LEU A 104 -6.84 3.74 -2.06
N ASN A 105 -8.15 3.93 -2.07
CA ASN A 105 -8.77 4.73 -3.12
C ASN A 105 -8.52 6.21 -2.86
N ILE A 106 -7.73 6.86 -3.72
CA ILE A 106 -7.35 8.27 -3.58
C ILE A 106 -8.59 9.19 -3.52
N ASN A 107 -9.63 8.87 -4.27
CA ASN A 107 -10.84 9.69 -4.39
C ASN A 107 -11.78 9.59 -3.17
N HIS A 108 -11.64 8.54 -2.34
CA HIS A 108 -12.49 8.32 -1.17
C HIS A 108 -11.88 8.80 0.14
N HIS A 109 -10.58 9.07 0.14
CA HIS A 109 -9.88 9.54 1.33
C HIS A 109 -9.42 10.97 1.11
N GLU A 110 -10.19 11.94 1.63
CA GLU A 110 -9.68 13.29 1.77
C GLU A 110 -8.51 13.26 2.75
N LEU A 111 -7.30 13.38 2.20
CA LEU A 111 -6.13 13.62 3.03
C LEU A 111 -6.36 14.93 3.77
N LYS A 112 -6.55 14.88 5.06
CA LYS A 112 -6.36 16.05 5.90
C LYS A 112 -4.85 16.32 5.92
N ILE A 113 -4.37 16.98 4.89
CA ILE A 113 -2.97 17.36 4.75
C ILE A 113 -2.67 18.33 5.90
N LEU A 114 -2.24 17.77 7.02
CA LEU A 114 -1.72 18.53 8.16
C LEU A 114 -0.36 19.16 7.81
N ASP A 115 0.27 18.64 6.74
CA ASP A 115 1.56 19.05 6.25
C ASP A 115 1.50 19.28 4.72
N ASN A 116 1.76 20.51 4.27
CA ASN A 116 1.76 20.88 2.85
C ASN A 116 2.79 20.14 1.98
N GLU A 117 3.56 19.25 2.57
CA GLU A 117 4.63 18.49 1.90
C GLU A 117 4.26 17.04 1.57
N LEU A 118 3.05 16.60 1.92
CA LEU A 118 2.56 15.23 1.66
C LEU A 118 1.88 15.16 0.29
N HIS A 119 2.44 14.36 -0.64
CA HIS A 119 1.96 14.26 -2.02
C HIS A 119 1.96 12.84 -2.55
N TRP A 120 1.04 12.58 -3.49
CA TRP A 120 1.01 11.36 -4.28
C TRP A 120 2.04 11.41 -5.42
N HIS A 121 2.93 10.43 -5.47
CA HIS A 121 3.96 10.28 -6.51
C HIS A 121 3.74 9.00 -7.30
N SER A 122 3.93 9.04 -8.63
CA SER A 122 3.87 7.81 -9.44
C SER A 122 5.02 6.87 -9.06
N VAL A 123 4.69 5.62 -8.74
CA VAL A 123 5.69 4.58 -8.38
C VAL A 123 6.73 4.42 -9.49
N ALA A 124 6.29 4.45 -10.76
CA ALA A 124 7.18 4.30 -11.93
C ALA A 124 8.20 5.44 -12.08
N SER A 125 7.95 6.61 -11.51
CA SER A 125 8.84 7.78 -11.61
C SER A 125 9.80 7.94 -10.45
N LEU A 126 9.69 7.10 -9.41
CA LEU A 126 10.54 7.20 -8.22
C LEU A 126 11.99 6.85 -8.56
N LYS A 127 12.89 7.75 -8.18
CA LYS A 127 14.33 7.57 -8.31
C LYS A 127 14.95 7.41 -6.91
N GLU A 128 15.75 8.38 -6.51
CA GLU A 128 16.36 8.40 -5.18
C GLU A 128 15.38 8.92 -4.13
N MET A 129 15.42 8.33 -2.94
CA MET A 129 14.66 8.74 -1.77
C MET A 129 15.61 8.96 -0.57
N ALA A 130 15.07 9.46 0.52
CA ALA A 130 15.81 9.51 1.78
C ALA A 130 16.09 8.08 2.28
N PHE A 131 17.18 7.90 3.00
CA PHE A 131 17.59 6.61 3.57
C PHE A 131 17.60 5.47 2.53
N ASP A 132 17.08 4.31 2.93
CA ASP A 132 16.79 3.13 2.10
C ASP A 132 15.30 3.04 1.69
N HIS A 133 14.57 4.16 1.75
CA HIS A 133 13.10 4.17 1.52
C HIS A 133 12.72 3.71 0.12
N LYS A 134 13.57 3.92 -0.89
CA LYS A 134 13.33 3.37 -2.23
C LYS A 134 13.33 1.83 -2.21
N GLU A 135 14.25 1.20 -1.47
CA GLU A 135 14.28 -0.26 -1.31
C GLU A 135 13.03 -0.77 -0.59
N ILE A 136 12.55 -0.03 0.41
CA ILE A 136 11.31 -0.36 1.13
C ILE A 136 10.10 -0.28 0.20
N VAL A 137 9.96 0.80 -0.59
CA VAL A 137 8.89 0.92 -1.60
C VAL A 137 8.94 -0.22 -2.60
N ASP A 138 10.13 -0.57 -3.12
CA ASP A 138 10.29 -1.64 -4.10
C ASP A 138 9.89 -3.01 -3.52
N ALA A 139 10.24 -3.28 -2.27
CA ALA A 139 9.84 -4.51 -1.59
C ALA A 139 8.33 -4.58 -1.36
N CYS A 140 7.69 -3.48 -0.95
CA CYS A 140 6.24 -3.40 -0.80
C CYS A 140 5.52 -3.50 -2.15
N TYR A 141 6.09 -2.93 -3.22
CA TYR A 141 5.56 -3.06 -4.57
C TYR A 141 5.62 -4.51 -5.07
N ALA A 142 6.76 -5.18 -4.89
CA ALA A 142 6.89 -6.61 -5.23
C ALA A 142 5.92 -7.49 -4.41
N TRP A 143 5.72 -7.17 -3.13
CA TRP A 143 4.72 -7.82 -2.29
C TRP A 143 3.31 -7.60 -2.84
N LEU A 144 2.95 -6.36 -3.24
CA LEU A 144 1.66 -6.03 -3.83
C LEU A 144 1.42 -6.79 -5.14
N GLN A 145 2.42 -6.84 -6.03
CA GLN A 145 2.34 -7.60 -7.28
C GLN A 145 2.05 -9.08 -7.05
N LYS A 146 2.71 -9.68 -6.07
CA LYS A 146 2.45 -11.06 -5.67
C LYS A 146 1.04 -11.23 -5.08
N ARG A 147 0.67 -10.35 -4.16
CA ARG A 147 -0.63 -10.44 -3.47
C ARG A 147 -1.82 -10.30 -4.40
N ILE A 148 -1.75 -9.40 -5.41
CA ILE A 148 -2.86 -9.22 -6.37
C ILE A 148 -3.03 -10.42 -7.31
N GLN A 149 -1.98 -11.22 -7.51
CA GLN A 149 -2.04 -12.49 -8.24
C GLN A 149 -2.58 -13.62 -7.36
N GLU A 150 -2.26 -13.64 -6.07
CA GLU A 150 -2.76 -14.64 -5.12
C GLU A 150 -4.21 -14.38 -4.69
N HIS A 151 -4.60 -13.10 -4.58
CA HIS A 151 -5.91 -12.67 -4.10
C HIS A 151 -6.43 -11.47 -4.89
N PRO A 152 -7.74 -11.37 -5.15
CA PRO A 152 -8.32 -10.20 -5.82
C PRO A 152 -8.43 -9.00 -4.87
N LEU A 153 -7.30 -8.46 -4.41
CA LEU A 153 -7.23 -7.38 -3.41
C LEU A 153 -7.33 -5.96 -3.97
N GLY A 154 -7.18 -5.79 -5.28
CA GLY A 154 -7.15 -4.46 -5.92
C GLY A 154 -8.43 -3.64 -5.80
N PHE A 155 -9.53 -4.23 -5.34
CA PHE A 155 -10.83 -3.55 -5.26
C PHE A 155 -10.85 -2.37 -4.28
N ASN A 156 -10.00 -2.39 -3.24
CA ASN A 156 -9.86 -1.26 -2.31
C ASN A 156 -9.25 0.00 -2.96
N LEU A 157 -8.63 -0.16 -4.12
CA LEU A 157 -8.07 0.94 -4.92
C LEU A 157 -9.07 1.52 -5.92
N LEU A 158 -10.21 0.85 -6.13
CA LEU A 158 -11.26 1.28 -7.06
C LEU A 158 -12.42 1.95 -6.32
N PRO A 159 -13.24 2.74 -7.03
CA PRO A 159 -14.52 3.20 -6.50
C PRO A 159 -15.43 2.03 -6.16
N ASP A 160 -16.46 2.26 -5.32
CA ASP A 160 -17.47 1.24 -4.96
C ASP A 160 -18.17 0.63 -6.19
N LYS A 161 -18.31 1.45 -7.23
CA LYS A 161 -18.82 1.04 -8.54
C LYS A 161 -17.72 1.26 -9.56
N PHE A 162 -17.37 0.22 -10.29
CA PHE A 162 -16.29 0.26 -11.27
C PHE A 162 -16.63 -0.55 -12.52
N SER A 163 -16.02 -0.19 -13.63
CA SER A 163 -16.08 -0.97 -14.88
C SER A 163 -14.98 -2.03 -14.95
N LEU A 164 -15.18 -3.07 -15.76
CA LEU A 164 -14.11 -4.04 -16.04
C LEU A 164 -12.90 -3.43 -16.71
N ARG A 165 -13.02 -2.25 -17.32
CA ARG A 165 -11.89 -1.49 -17.86
C ARG A 165 -11.05 -0.90 -16.74
N GLU A 166 -11.67 -0.24 -15.77
CA GLU A 166 -10.96 0.33 -14.62
C GLU A 166 -10.25 -0.75 -13.82
N LEU A 167 -10.92 -1.90 -13.61
CA LEU A 167 -10.31 -3.06 -12.97
C LEU A 167 -9.10 -3.57 -13.76
N GLN A 168 -9.19 -3.70 -15.09
CA GLN A 168 -8.07 -4.12 -15.93
C GLN A 168 -6.91 -3.13 -15.87
N ASN A 169 -7.20 -1.83 -15.99
CA ASN A 169 -6.20 -0.77 -15.91
C ASN A 169 -5.44 -0.79 -14.56
N LEU A 170 -6.17 -1.06 -13.46
CA LEU A 170 -5.56 -1.23 -12.15
C LEU A 170 -4.57 -2.40 -12.12
N TYR A 171 -5.00 -3.57 -12.63
CA TYR A 171 -4.14 -4.75 -12.68
C TYR A 171 -2.90 -4.52 -13.57
N GLU A 172 -3.08 -3.91 -14.73
CA GLU A 172 -1.99 -3.53 -15.63
C GLU A 172 -1.00 -2.55 -14.96
N ALA A 173 -1.51 -1.56 -14.23
CA ALA A 173 -0.69 -0.58 -13.52
C ALA A 173 0.13 -1.21 -12.37
N ILE A 174 -0.45 -2.19 -11.65
CA ILE A 174 0.25 -2.88 -10.56
C ILE A 174 1.25 -3.90 -11.11
N LEU A 175 0.87 -4.69 -12.12
CA LEU A 175 1.71 -5.75 -12.65
C LEU A 175 2.80 -5.22 -13.60
N GLY A 176 2.62 -4.01 -14.15
CA GLY A 176 3.54 -3.41 -15.13
C GLY A 176 3.50 -4.08 -16.50
N ILE A 177 2.40 -4.77 -16.84
CA ILE A 177 2.20 -5.51 -18.09
C ILE A 177 0.87 -5.14 -18.75
N SER A 178 0.74 -5.36 -20.04
CA SER A 178 -0.55 -5.27 -20.74
C SER A 178 -1.25 -6.62 -20.72
N LEU A 179 -2.54 -6.63 -20.42
CA LEU A 179 -3.37 -7.82 -20.30
C LEU A 179 -4.33 -7.94 -21.50
N ASP A 180 -4.50 -9.15 -22.04
CA ASP A 180 -5.51 -9.38 -23.05
C ASP A 180 -6.92 -9.16 -22.49
N ARG A 181 -7.65 -8.21 -23.09
CA ARG A 181 -8.96 -7.77 -22.62
C ARG A 181 -10.00 -8.89 -22.57
N ARG A 182 -9.96 -9.80 -23.53
CA ARG A 182 -10.95 -10.90 -23.61
C ARG A 182 -10.68 -11.94 -22.53
N ASN A 183 -9.42 -12.32 -22.36
CA ASN A 183 -9.02 -13.28 -21.32
C ASN A 183 -9.23 -12.72 -19.92
N PHE A 184 -8.88 -11.46 -19.67
CA PHE A 184 -9.12 -10.77 -18.41
C PHE A 184 -10.61 -10.82 -18.03
N ARG A 185 -11.50 -10.41 -18.95
CA ARG A 185 -12.94 -10.42 -18.71
C ARG A 185 -13.50 -11.82 -18.45
N LYS A 186 -13.07 -12.81 -19.25
CA LYS A 186 -13.48 -14.22 -19.08
C LYS A 186 -13.05 -14.73 -17.69
N LYS A 187 -11.85 -14.38 -17.26
CA LYS A 187 -11.32 -14.80 -15.96
C LYS A 187 -12.13 -14.19 -14.80
N PHE A 188 -12.31 -12.89 -14.78
CA PHE A 188 -13.10 -12.24 -13.72
C PHE A 188 -14.58 -12.67 -13.71
N ALA A 189 -15.17 -12.91 -14.87
CA ALA A 189 -16.52 -13.49 -14.94
C ALA A 189 -16.59 -14.89 -14.33
N SER A 190 -15.57 -15.75 -14.54
CA SER A 190 -15.54 -17.10 -13.97
C SER A 190 -15.31 -17.15 -12.45
N MET A 191 -14.75 -16.09 -11.86
CA MET A 191 -14.55 -15.98 -10.42
C MET A 191 -15.85 -15.74 -9.66
N ASP A 192 -16.86 -15.19 -10.35
CA ASP A 192 -18.17 -14.87 -9.77
C ASP A 192 -18.08 -13.99 -8.50
N LEU A 193 -17.12 -13.04 -8.54
CA LEU A 193 -16.87 -12.05 -7.48
C LEU A 193 -17.41 -10.66 -7.83
N LEU A 194 -18.03 -10.50 -9.00
CA LEU A 194 -18.58 -9.24 -9.48
C LEU A 194 -20.11 -9.29 -9.48
N ILE A 195 -20.71 -8.29 -8.86
CA ILE A 195 -22.15 -8.07 -8.86
C ILE A 195 -22.44 -7.06 -9.96
N ASP A 196 -23.16 -7.47 -11.02
CA ASP A 196 -23.70 -6.56 -12.04
C ASP A 196 -24.82 -5.72 -11.38
N ILE A 197 -24.67 -4.40 -11.38
CA ILE A 197 -25.61 -3.48 -10.72
C ILE A 197 -26.60 -2.87 -11.71
N ASP A 198 -26.59 -3.33 -12.96
CA ASP A 198 -27.43 -2.84 -14.07
C ASP A 198 -27.31 -1.32 -14.33
N GLU A 199 -26.12 -0.77 -14.06
CA GLU A 199 -25.75 0.61 -14.33
C GLU A 199 -24.65 0.66 -15.40
N MET A 200 -24.55 1.80 -16.10
CA MET A 200 -23.52 2.06 -17.12
C MET A 200 -22.65 3.25 -16.71
N GLU A 201 -21.39 3.25 -17.16
CA GLU A 201 -20.53 4.45 -17.05
C GLU A 201 -21.24 5.66 -17.66
N GLN A 202 -21.08 6.84 -17.06
CA GLN A 202 -21.58 8.12 -17.55
C GLN A 202 -20.43 9.05 -17.86
N ASP A 203 -20.65 9.99 -18.78
CA ASP A 203 -19.70 11.07 -19.14
C ASP A 203 -18.29 10.58 -19.52
N VAL A 204 -18.20 9.41 -20.16
CA VAL A 204 -16.93 8.85 -20.62
C VAL A 204 -16.71 9.08 -22.12
N PRO A 205 -15.47 9.35 -22.59
CA PRO A 205 -15.17 9.65 -24.00
C PRO A 205 -15.20 8.41 -24.92
N HIS A 206 -15.56 7.27 -24.40
CA HIS A 206 -15.64 5.99 -25.10
C HIS A 206 -17.01 5.35 -24.94
N ARG A 207 -17.27 4.21 -25.59
CA ARG A 207 -18.50 3.45 -25.39
C ARG A 207 -18.63 3.06 -23.91
N PRO A 208 -19.72 3.48 -23.22
CA PRO A 208 -19.95 3.15 -21.81
C PRO A 208 -19.90 1.65 -21.54
N GLY A 209 -19.22 1.26 -20.49
CA GLY A 209 -19.18 -0.11 -19.97
C GLY A 209 -20.22 -0.30 -18.86
N LYS A 210 -20.56 -1.56 -18.57
CA LYS A 210 -21.33 -1.91 -17.38
C LYS A 210 -20.55 -1.66 -16.13
N LEU A 211 -21.23 -1.24 -15.07
CA LEU A 211 -20.67 -1.07 -13.73
C LEU A 211 -20.92 -2.29 -12.86
N TYR A 212 -19.98 -2.57 -12.00
CA TYR A 212 -19.98 -3.72 -11.09
C TYR A 212 -19.61 -3.26 -9.67
N LYS A 213 -20.03 -4.07 -8.69
CA LYS A 213 -19.53 -4.03 -7.32
C LYS A 213 -18.78 -5.31 -6.99
N PHE A 214 -17.83 -5.25 -6.07
CA PHE A 214 -17.16 -6.43 -5.58
C PHE A 214 -17.99 -7.16 -4.53
N ASN A 215 -18.08 -8.48 -4.63
CA ASN A 215 -18.80 -9.33 -3.67
C ASN A 215 -17.90 -9.79 -2.54
N PHE A 216 -17.72 -8.94 -1.53
CA PHE A 216 -16.89 -9.22 -0.36
C PHE A 216 -17.35 -10.44 0.42
N GLU A 217 -18.67 -10.64 0.60
CA GLU A 217 -19.21 -11.80 1.32
C GLU A 217 -18.82 -13.11 0.66
N LYS A 218 -18.94 -13.17 -0.66
CA LYS A 218 -18.59 -14.36 -1.44
C LYS A 218 -17.08 -14.61 -1.44
N TYR A 219 -16.30 -13.55 -1.51
CA TYR A 219 -14.85 -13.64 -1.42
C TYR A 219 -14.43 -14.21 -0.05
N GLU A 220 -14.91 -13.66 1.06
CA GLU A 220 -14.54 -14.13 2.40
C GLU A 220 -14.95 -15.60 2.64
N LYS A 221 -16.14 -16.02 2.17
CA LYS A 221 -16.59 -17.41 2.25
C LYS A 221 -15.67 -18.38 1.48
N ASN A 222 -15.06 -17.94 0.40
CA ASN A 222 -14.24 -18.77 -0.50
C ASN A 222 -12.74 -18.51 -0.37
N LYS A 223 -12.29 -17.60 0.47
CA LYS A 223 -10.89 -17.15 0.62
C LYS A 223 -9.89 -18.32 0.78
N ARG A 224 -10.27 -19.37 1.51
CA ARG A 224 -9.43 -20.56 1.71
C ARG A 224 -9.34 -21.49 0.49
N LYS A 225 -10.25 -21.37 -0.48
CA LYS A 225 -10.29 -22.19 -1.71
C LYS A 225 -9.71 -21.45 -2.90
N TRP A 226 -9.24 -20.23 -2.67
CA TRP A 226 -8.76 -19.39 -3.74
C TRP A 226 -7.41 -19.90 -4.26
N VAL A 227 -7.37 -20.24 -5.54
CA VAL A 227 -6.17 -20.66 -6.27
C VAL A 227 -5.80 -19.52 -7.20
N GLY A 228 -4.91 -18.65 -6.79
CA GLY A 228 -4.33 -17.50 -7.52
C GLY A 228 -4.90 -17.08 -8.88
N ILE A 229 -4.52 -15.92 -9.34
CA ILE A 229 -4.91 -15.36 -10.65
C ILE A 229 -3.70 -15.43 -11.58
N ASP A 230 -3.65 -16.42 -12.48
CA ASP A 230 -2.67 -16.45 -13.57
C ASP A 230 -3.18 -15.63 -14.75
N PHE A 231 -2.41 -14.73 -15.26
CA PHE A 231 -2.72 -13.89 -16.43
C PHE A 231 -1.91 -14.30 -17.65
#